data_37eaa09d3765f99b7e7215defb45bb22
#
_entry.id   37eaa09d3765f99b7e7215defb45bb22
#
_cell.length_a   1.000
_cell.length_b   1.000
_cell.length_c   1.000
_cell.angle_alpha   90.00
_cell.angle_beta   90.00
_cell.angle_gamma   90.00
#
_symmetry.space_group_name_H-M   'P 1'
#
loop_
_entity.id
_entity.type
_entity.pdbx_description
1 polymer ?
#
loop_
_entity_poly.entity_id
_entity_poly.type
_entity_poly.pdbx_seq_one_letter_code
_entity_poly.pdbx_strand_id
1 'polypeptide(L)'
;MIKATTKDDIPALQIVVDRTELFPSEMLPEMLASALAGETEAFWLTCHVDGSPVGFCYTVPEELADGTWNMLALAVHPDFQGTGRGTALVEAAEQHLRSQGQRILIVDTSSTDDFAMTRRFYERNGYEEEARIRDFWSAGDHKVIFRKAL
;
A
#
# COMPACT_ATOMS: atom_id res chain seq x y z
N MET A 1 3.08 5.17 -15.22
CA MET A 1 4.40 5.55 -14.67
C MET A 1 4.32 5.65 -13.16
N ILE A 2 5.29 5.10 -12.47
CA ILE A 2 5.32 5.12 -11.01
C ILE A 2 6.56 5.88 -10.54
N LYS A 3 6.39 6.79 -9.61
CA LYS A 3 7.48 7.59 -9.02
C LYS A 3 7.16 7.97 -7.58
N ALA A 4 8.17 8.47 -6.87
CA ALA A 4 7.99 8.99 -5.53
C ALA A 4 6.87 10.05 -5.50
N THR A 5 6.01 9.96 -4.51
CA THR A 5 4.91 10.90 -4.33
C THR A 5 5.45 12.30 -4.04
N THR A 6 4.85 13.29 -4.67
CA THR A 6 5.18 14.69 -4.46
C THR A 6 4.01 15.45 -3.85
N LYS A 7 4.28 16.64 -3.36
CA LYS A 7 3.24 17.53 -2.82
C LYS A 7 2.13 17.81 -3.85
N ASP A 8 2.49 17.91 -5.12
CA ASP A 8 1.54 18.20 -6.19
C ASP A 8 0.56 17.05 -6.44
N ASP A 9 0.89 15.84 -6.03
CA ASP A 9 0.01 14.67 -6.17
C ASP A 9 -1.13 14.65 -5.16
N ILE A 10 -1.01 15.38 -4.05
CA ILE A 10 -1.92 15.29 -2.90
C ILE A 10 -3.39 15.50 -3.28
N PRO A 11 -3.79 16.55 -4.01
CA PRO A 11 -5.21 16.75 -4.32
C PRO A 11 -5.85 15.58 -5.06
N ALA A 12 -5.16 15.04 -6.07
CA ALA A 12 -5.67 13.90 -6.83
C ALA A 12 -5.69 12.62 -5.98
N LEU A 13 -4.69 12.41 -5.13
CA LEU A 13 -4.65 11.26 -4.23
C LEU A 13 -5.73 11.33 -3.14
N GLN A 14 -6.12 12.53 -2.72
CA GLN A 14 -7.26 12.68 -1.81
C GLN A 14 -8.56 12.17 -2.44
N ILE A 15 -8.73 12.38 -3.74
CA ILE A 15 -9.87 11.83 -4.49
C ILE A 15 -9.80 10.29 -4.51
N VAL A 16 -8.63 9.72 -4.73
CA VAL A 16 -8.43 8.26 -4.69
C VAL A 16 -8.80 7.72 -3.31
N VAL A 17 -8.35 8.35 -2.25
CA VAL A 17 -8.66 7.97 -0.86
C VAL A 17 -10.14 8.02 -0.60
N ASP A 18 -10.83 9.08 -1.01
CA ASP A 18 -12.28 9.24 -0.84
C ASP A 18 -13.05 8.17 -1.63
N ARG A 19 -12.66 7.92 -2.88
CA ARG A 19 -13.33 6.96 -3.75
C ARG A 19 -13.11 5.51 -3.33
N THR A 20 -12.04 5.21 -2.61
CA THR A 20 -11.74 3.87 -2.09
C THR A 20 -12.13 3.71 -0.61
N GLU A 21 -12.58 4.76 0.03
CA GLU A 21 -12.96 4.78 1.45
C GLU A 21 -11.86 4.23 2.36
N LEU A 22 -10.59 4.50 2.01
CA LEU A 22 -9.44 3.91 2.70
C LEU A 22 -9.23 4.51 4.10
N PHE A 23 -9.32 5.84 4.20
CA PHE A 23 -9.26 6.61 5.45
C PHE A 23 -9.75 8.04 5.14
N PRO A 24 -9.96 8.91 6.16
CA PRO A 24 -10.36 10.30 5.90
C PRO A 24 -9.29 11.03 5.07
N SER A 25 -9.67 11.58 3.91
CA SER A 25 -8.70 12.18 2.97
C SER A 25 -7.99 13.41 3.51
N GLU A 26 -8.59 14.11 4.48
CA GLU A 26 -7.97 15.23 5.16
C GLU A 26 -6.72 14.84 5.97
N MET A 27 -6.54 13.56 6.27
CA MET A 27 -5.35 13.04 6.96
C MET A 27 -4.14 12.92 6.04
N LEU A 28 -4.34 12.89 4.72
CA LEU A 28 -3.27 12.58 3.77
C LEU A 28 -2.09 13.54 3.83
N PRO A 29 -2.29 14.88 3.86
CA PRO A 29 -1.14 15.80 3.94
C PRO A 29 -0.25 15.57 5.17
N GLU A 30 -0.85 15.32 6.33
CA GLU A 30 -0.12 15.06 7.56
C GLU A 30 0.62 13.72 7.50
N MET A 31 -0.02 12.68 6.95
CA MET A 31 0.60 11.37 6.78
C MET A 31 1.82 11.41 5.86
N LEU A 32 1.81 12.28 4.84
CA LEU A 32 2.90 12.45 3.89
C LEU A 32 4.02 13.36 4.38
N ALA A 33 3.78 14.17 5.40
CA ALA A 33 4.67 15.26 5.78
C ALA A 33 6.11 14.82 6.03
N SER A 34 6.34 13.77 6.81
CA SER A 34 7.68 13.30 7.13
C SER A 34 8.40 12.71 5.92
N ALA A 35 7.70 12.00 5.05
CA ALA A 35 8.27 11.46 3.82
C ALA A 35 8.66 12.58 2.84
N LEU A 36 7.81 13.59 2.69
CA LEU A 36 8.11 14.75 1.83
C LEU A 36 9.28 15.58 2.37
N ALA A 37 9.47 15.62 3.69
CA ALA A 37 10.58 16.32 4.33
C ALA A 37 11.89 15.51 4.36
N GLY A 38 11.87 14.25 3.92
CA GLY A 38 13.03 13.37 3.97
C GLY A 38 13.43 12.94 5.39
N GLU A 39 12.48 12.92 6.32
CA GLU A 39 12.71 12.66 7.75
C GLU A 39 12.46 11.19 8.14
N THR A 40 12.11 10.34 7.19
CA THR A 40 11.77 8.94 7.42
C THR A 40 12.29 8.05 6.29
N GLU A 41 12.54 6.78 6.59
CA GLU A 41 12.81 5.76 5.57
C GLU A 41 11.52 5.26 4.89
N ALA A 42 10.36 5.47 5.51
CA ALA A 42 9.07 5.16 4.92
C ALA A 42 8.91 5.89 3.58
N PHE A 43 8.27 5.24 2.63
CA PHE A 43 8.12 5.84 1.31
C PHE A 43 6.70 5.71 0.75
N TRP A 44 6.38 6.64 -0.13
CA TRP A 44 5.13 6.69 -0.87
C TRP A 44 5.46 6.69 -2.36
N LEU A 45 4.77 5.85 -3.11
CA LEU A 45 4.86 5.82 -4.58
C LEU A 45 3.50 6.14 -5.18
N THR A 46 3.51 6.92 -6.25
CA THR A 46 2.29 7.32 -6.97
C THR A 46 2.32 6.78 -8.40
N CYS A 47 1.21 6.18 -8.81
CA CYS A 47 0.98 5.76 -10.19
C CYS A 47 0.29 6.90 -10.94
N HIS A 48 0.87 7.28 -12.08
CA HIS A 48 0.34 8.32 -12.96
C HIS A 48 -0.13 7.71 -14.28
N VAL A 49 -1.26 8.18 -14.79
CA VAL A 49 -1.76 7.89 -16.12
C VAL A 49 -2.00 9.22 -16.82
N ASP A 50 -1.36 9.43 -17.96
CA ASP A 50 -1.41 10.70 -18.70
C ASP A 50 -1.11 11.93 -17.81
N GLY A 51 -0.15 11.76 -16.90
CA GLY A 51 0.27 12.81 -15.98
C GLY A 51 -0.61 13.00 -14.75
N SER A 52 -1.70 12.25 -14.63
CA SER A 52 -2.63 12.36 -13.49
C SER A 52 -2.41 11.24 -12.49
N PRO A 53 -2.30 11.54 -11.18
CA PRO A 53 -2.22 10.52 -10.14
C PRO A 53 -3.52 9.70 -10.07
N VAL A 54 -3.41 8.37 -10.17
CA VAL A 54 -4.55 7.45 -10.13
C VAL A 54 -4.46 6.39 -9.04
N GLY A 55 -3.34 6.33 -8.34
CA GLY A 55 -3.15 5.37 -7.26
C GLY A 55 -1.84 5.60 -6.52
N PHE A 56 -1.71 4.96 -5.36
CA PHE A 56 -0.50 5.09 -4.54
C PHE A 56 -0.32 3.87 -3.64
N CYS A 57 0.89 3.72 -3.14
CA CYS A 57 1.16 2.84 -2.00
C CYS A 57 2.00 3.57 -0.95
N TYR A 58 1.86 3.14 0.30
CA TYR A 58 2.60 3.65 1.45
C TYR A 58 3.22 2.48 2.19
N THR A 59 4.53 2.51 2.36
CA THR A 59 5.31 1.39 2.89
C THR A 59 6.26 1.88 3.98
N VAL A 60 6.27 1.18 5.11
CA VAL A 60 7.07 1.54 6.29
C VAL A 60 7.93 0.37 6.74
N PRO A 61 9.12 0.64 7.35
CA PRO A 61 9.88 -0.42 7.98
C PRO A 61 9.20 -0.90 9.27
N GLU A 62 9.29 -2.19 9.54
CA GLU A 62 8.89 -2.73 10.84
C GLU A 62 9.99 -2.43 11.85
N GLU A 63 9.63 -1.75 12.94
CA GLU A 63 10.59 -1.41 13.98
C GLU A 63 11.18 -2.66 14.62
N LEU A 64 12.47 -2.60 14.93
CA LEU A 64 13.22 -3.67 15.60
C LEU A 64 13.39 -4.96 14.76
N ALA A 65 12.90 -4.99 13.53
CA ALA A 65 13.14 -6.08 12.60
C ALA A 65 14.31 -5.75 11.67
N ASP A 66 14.99 -6.78 11.20
CA ASP A 66 16.07 -6.64 10.22
C ASP A 66 15.53 -6.88 8.82
N GLY A 67 15.19 -5.80 8.12
CA GLY A 67 14.79 -5.84 6.70
C GLY A 67 13.37 -6.31 6.43
N THR A 68 12.47 -6.21 7.40
CA THR A 68 11.03 -6.43 7.20
C THR A 68 10.30 -5.10 7.07
N TRP A 69 9.46 -5.01 6.04
CA TRP A 69 8.68 -3.81 5.74
C TRP A 69 7.20 -4.15 5.64
N ASN A 70 6.34 -3.17 5.86
CA ASN A 70 4.89 -3.33 5.82
C ASN A 70 4.28 -2.29 4.87
N MET A 71 3.52 -2.75 3.87
CA MET A 71 2.75 -1.87 3.01
C MET A 71 1.42 -1.57 3.72
N LEU A 72 1.35 -0.39 4.33
CA LEU A 72 0.20 0.03 5.13
C LEU A 72 -1.00 0.47 4.30
N ALA A 73 -0.77 0.95 3.09
CA ALA A 73 -1.83 1.41 2.20
C ALA A 73 -1.49 1.11 0.74
N LEU A 74 -2.49 0.69 0.01
CA LEU A 74 -2.45 0.52 -1.45
C LEU A 74 -3.84 0.86 -1.96
N ALA A 75 -3.93 1.84 -2.84
CA ALA A 75 -5.20 2.26 -3.42
C ALA A 75 -5.06 2.65 -4.88
N VAL A 76 -6.04 2.26 -5.68
CA VAL A 76 -6.16 2.66 -7.08
C VAL A 76 -7.56 3.21 -7.30
N HIS A 77 -7.66 4.35 -7.96
CA HIS A 77 -8.95 4.96 -8.31
C HIS A 77 -9.85 3.92 -9.00
N PRO A 78 -11.14 3.81 -8.63
CA PRO A 78 -12.03 2.77 -9.18
C PRO A 78 -12.06 2.70 -10.70
N ASP A 79 -11.96 3.83 -11.40
CA ASP A 79 -11.97 3.87 -12.87
C ASP A 79 -10.72 3.25 -13.50
N PHE A 80 -9.67 3.02 -12.71
CA PHE A 80 -8.39 2.46 -13.16
C PHE A 80 -8.09 1.08 -12.54
N GLN A 81 -9.00 0.54 -11.76
CA GLN A 81 -8.85 -0.81 -11.21
C GLN A 81 -9.03 -1.86 -12.31
N GLY A 82 -8.43 -3.04 -12.10
CA GLY A 82 -8.49 -4.12 -13.08
C GLY A 82 -7.62 -3.89 -14.32
N THR A 83 -6.71 -2.92 -14.28
CA THR A 83 -5.84 -2.56 -15.42
C THR A 83 -4.35 -2.76 -15.12
N GLY A 84 -4.02 -3.48 -14.04
CA GLY A 84 -2.62 -3.77 -13.66
C GLY A 84 -1.94 -2.66 -12.85
N ARG A 85 -2.62 -1.59 -12.47
CA ARG A 85 -2.02 -0.48 -11.73
C ARG A 85 -1.63 -0.87 -10.31
N GLY A 86 -2.47 -1.65 -9.63
CA GLY A 86 -2.15 -2.15 -8.29
C GLY A 86 -0.93 -3.07 -8.30
N THR A 87 -0.86 -3.98 -9.26
CA THR A 87 0.31 -4.85 -9.46
C THR A 87 1.57 -4.02 -9.71
N ALA A 88 1.48 -3.01 -10.57
CA ALA A 88 2.61 -2.14 -10.88
C ALA A 88 3.12 -1.40 -9.63
N LEU A 89 2.22 -0.92 -8.76
CA LEU A 89 2.59 -0.27 -7.50
C LEU A 89 3.29 -1.24 -6.55
N VAL A 90 2.75 -2.45 -6.39
CA VAL A 90 3.35 -3.48 -5.54
C VAL A 90 4.75 -3.85 -6.06
N GLU A 91 4.88 -4.10 -7.36
CA GLU A 91 6.18 -4.43 -7.97
C GLU A 91 7.20 -3.32 -7.82
N ALA A 92 6.78 -2.06 -7.96
CA ALA A 92 7.67 -0.91 -7.77
C ALA A 92 8.16 -0.81 -6.32
N ALA A 93 7.27 -1.02 -5.33
CA ALA A 93 7.65 -1.06 -3.93
C ALA A 93 8.62 -2.20 -3.63
N GLU A 94 8.34 -3.40 -4.15
CA GLU A 94 9.24 -4.56 -4.02
C GLU A 94 10.61 -4.29 -4.62
N GLN A 95 10.64 -3.72 -5.82
CA GLN A 95 11.90 -3.39 -6.50
C GLN A 95 12.71 -2.37 -5.72
N HIS A 96 12.06 -1.34 -5.18
CA HIS A 96 12.71 -0.35 -4.32
C HIS A 96 13.36 -1.02 -3.11
N LEU A 97 12.63 -1.89 -2.43
CA LEU A 97 13.12 -2.61 -1.25
C LEU A 97 14.25 -3.60 -1.60
N ARG A 98 14.12 -4.34 -2.70
CA ARG A 98 15.19 -5.25 -3.17
C ARG A 98 16.48 -4.49 -3.45
N SER A 99 16.38 -3.32 -4.08
CA SER A 99 17.57 -2.51 -4.40
C SER A 99 18.32 -2.05 -3.16
N GLN A 100 17.65 -2.03 -2.01
CA GLN A 100 18.23 -1.65 -0.72
C GLN A 100 18.59 -2.86 0.16
N GLY A 101 18.49 -4.08 -0.38
CA GLY A 101 18.83 -5.30 0.35
C GLY A 101 17.80 -5.69 1.42
N GLN A 102 16.57 -5.19 1.35
CA GLN A 102 15.52 -5.55 2.30
C GLN A 102 14.99 -6.96 2.01
N ARG A 103 14.44 -7.65 3.03
CA ARG A 103 14.21 -9.09 2.96
C ARG A 103 12.75 -9.51 2.77
N ILE A 104 11.83 -8.84 3.43
CA ILE A 104 10.42 -9.28 3.55
C ILE A 104 9.50 -8.08 3.42
N LEU A 105 8.43 -8.24 2.64
CA LEU A 105 7.31 -7.31 2.62
C LEU A 105 6.06 -8.02 3.14
N ILE A 106 5.39 -7.41 4.10
CA ILE A 106 4.10 -7.88 4.60
C ILE A 106 3.00 -6.88 4.27
N VAL A 107 1.77 -7.38 4.19
CA VAL A 107 0.57 -6.57 3.97
C VAL A 107 -0.55 -7.11 4.84
N ASP A 108 -1.24 -6.21 5.54
CA ASP A 108 -2.37 -6.57 6.39
C ASP A 108 -3.68 -6.21 5.70
N THR A 109 -4.67 -7.09 5.76
CA THR A 109 -5.99 -6.83 5.21
C THR A 109 -7.08 -7.50 6.06
N SER A 110 -8.34 -7.25 5.68
CA SER A 110 -9.53 -7.79 6.34
C SER A 110 -9.83 -9.23 5.89
N SER A 111 -10.46 -10.01 6.76
CA SER A 111 -10.96 -11.36 6.46
C SER A 111 -12.39 -11.37 5.91
N THR A 112 -13.09 -10.22 5.88
CA THR A 112 -14.48 -10.17 5.43
C THR A 112 -14.63 -10.41 3.92
N ASP A 113 -15.83 -10.75 3.48
CA ASP A 113 -16.12 -11.02 2.07
C ASP A 113 -15.88 -9.79 1.18
N ASP A 114 -16.05 -8.58 1.70
CA ASP A 114 -15.79 -7.34 0.98
C ASP A 114 -14.33 -7.23 0.52
N PHE A 115 -13.42 -7.91 1.19
CA PHE A 115 -11.99 -7.92 0.88
C PHE A 115 -11.52 -9.20 0.19
N ALA A 116 -12.45 -10.08 -0.24
CA ALA A 116 -12.07 -11.32 -0.89
C ALA A 116 -11.24 -11.10 -2.17
N MET A 117 -11.59 -10.10 -2.98
CA MET A 117 -10.85 -9.76 -4.19
C MET A 117 -9.46 -9.19 -3.85
N THR A 118 -9.36 -8.41 -2.77
CA THR A 118 -8.09 -7.87 -2.28
C THR A 118 -7.15 -9.02 -1.86
N ARG A 119 -7.66 -10.00 -1.13
CA ARG A 119 -6.86 -11.18 -0.74
C ARG A 119 -6.38 -11.96 -1.95
N ARG A 120 -7.24 -12.19 -2.95
CA ARG A 120 -6.84 -12.85 -4.21
C ARG A 120 -5.79 -12.03 -4.98
N PHE A 121 -5.89 -10.72 -4.94
CA PHE A 121 -4.90 -9.84 -5.55
C PHE A 121 -3.51 -10.09 -4.98
N TYR A 122 -3.38 -10.16 -3.65
CA TYR A 122 -2.08 -10.43 -3.03
C TYR A 122 -1.58 -11.84 -3.35
N GLU A 123 -2.45 -12.85 -3.34
CA GLU A 123 -2.08 -14.21 -3.73
C GLU A 123 -1.54 -14.27 -5.16
N ARG A 124 -2.22 -13.60 -6.09
CA ARG A 124 -1.77 -13.52 -7.49
C ARG A 124 -0.44 -12.80 -7.65
N ASN A 125 -0.12 -11.89 -6.75
CA ASN A 125 1.15 -11.18 -6.76
C ASN A 125 2.27 -11.91 -5.99
N GLY A 126 2.04 -13.16 -5.60
CA GLY A 126 3.04 -14.01 -4.99
C GLY A 126 3.14 -13.91 -3.47
N TYR A 127 2.14 -13.31 -2.82
CA TYR A 127 2.07 -13.25 -1.36
C TYR A 127 1.38 -14.50 -0.83
N GLU A 128 1.88 -14.97 0.31
CA GLU A 128 1.29 -16.10 1.04
C GLU A 128 0.60 -15.61 2.30
N GLU A 129 -0.57 -16.17 2.61
CA GLU A 129 -1.23 -15.88 3.88
C GLU A 129 -0.40 -16.52 5.00
N GLU A 130 0.25 -15.69 5.82
CA GLU A 130 1.14 -16.13 6.88
C GLU A 130 0.41 -16.35 8.19
N ALA A 131 -0.55 -15.49 8.52
CA ALA A 131 -1.22 -15.51 9.81
C ALA A 131 -2.55 -14.77 9.80
N ARG A 132 -3.35 -15.02 10.83
CA ARG A 132 -4.58 -14.26 11.14
C ARG A 132 -4.58 -13.89 12.60
N ILE A 133 -4.96 -12.64 12.90
CA ILE A 133 -5.24 -12.18 14.26
C ILE A 133 -6.75 -12.03 14.36
N ARG A 134 -7.36 -12.83 15.22
CA ARG A 134 -8.82 -12.87 15.37
C ARG A 134 -9.36 -11.54 15.90
N ASP A 135 -10.46 -11.09 15.31
CA ASP A 135 -11.23 -9.92 15.75
C ASP A 135 -10.39 -8.64 15.86
N PHE A 136 -9.34 -8.51 15.03
CA PHE A 136 -8.41 -7.40 15.12
C PHE A 136 -9.04 -6.06 14.72
N TRP A 137 -9.75 -6.04 13.58
CA TRP A 137 -10.36 -4.81 13.08
C TRP A 137 -11.69 -4.52 13.78
N SER A 138 -12.47 -5.56 14.00
CA SER A 138 -13.72 -5.55 14.75
C SER A 138 -14.17 -6.98 15.00
N ALA A 139 -15.25 -7.18 15.73
CA ALA A 139 -15.80 -8.53 15.96
C ALA A 139 -16.13 -9.19 14.61
N GLY A 140 -15.55 -10.38 14.37
CA GLY A 140 -15.74 -11.13 13.12
C GLY A 140 -14.87 -10.68 11.96
N ASP A 141 -14.09 -9.60 12.11
CA ASP A 141 -13.17 -9.11 11.09
C ASP A 141 -11.72 -9.30 11.53
N HIS A 142 -11.11 -10.35 11.03
CA HIS A 142 -9.76 -10.75 11.41
C HIS A 142 -8.72 -10.01 10.57
N LYS A 143 -7.57 -9.73 11.17
CA LYS A 143 -6.40 -9.25 10.43
C LYS A 143 -5.75 -10.42 9.72
N VAL A 144 -5.76 -10.39 8.39
CA VAL A 144 -5.06 -11.35 7.54
C VAL A 144 -3.72 -10.76 7.16
N ILE A 145 -2.64 -11.45 7.47
CA ILE A 145 -1.27 -11.00 7.19
C ILE A 145 -0.72 -11.80 6.01
N PHE A 146 -0.41 -11.11 4.93
CA PHE A 146 0.26 -11.67 3.76
C PHE A 146 1.75 -11.36 3.82
N ARG A 147 2.58 -12.28 3.32
CA ARG A 147 4.02 -12.19 3.35
C ARG A 147 4.62 -12.58 2.00
N LYS A 148 5.67 -11.85 1.61
CA LYS A 148 6.50 -12.19 0.44
C LYS A 148 7.97 -12.00 0.78
N ALA A 149 8.79 -13.01 0.51
CA ALA A 149 10.25 -12.87 0.54
C ALA A 149 10.70 -12.09 -0.69
N LEU A 150 11.56 -11.12 -0.50
CA LEU A 150 12.02 -10.22 -1.57
C LEU A 150 13.30 -10.72 -2.29
#